data_e2b146cf84748dacee2af8874df93244
#
_entry.id   e2b146cf84748dacee2af8874df93244
#
_cell.length_a   1.000
_cell.length_b   1.000
_cell.length_c   1.000
_cell.angle_alpha   90.00
_cell.angle_beta   90.00
_cell.angle_gamma   90.00
#
_symmetry.space_group_name_H-M   'P 1'
#
loop_
_entity.id
_entity.type
_entity.pdbx_description
1 polymer ?
#
loop_
_entity_poly.entity_id
_entity_poly.type
_entity_poly.pdbx_seq_one_letter_code
_entity_poly.pdbx_strand_id
1 'polypeptide(L)'
;MHRIMVMGLWVGLTLTSLAVEKLSSGLLAKGTKWETPVFQRDSGVAGPTVFITGGVHGNEPAGARAAEQIRHWPIKKGRLIVVPRVNNLGLLDNTRFLPGEPPQLRDLNRQFPKTKAPAVAEGVLAMALWEYIG
;
A
#
# COMPACT_ATOMS: atom_id res chain seq x y z
N MET A 1 -73.80 -1.81 -1.01
CA MET A 1 -72.55 -2.63 -1.22
C MET A 1 -71.36 -1.67 -1.21
N HIS A 2 -70.65 -1.56 -0.07
CA HIS A 2 -69.44 -0.70 0.06
C HIS A 2 -68.20 -1.58 -0.10
N ARG A 3 -67.39 -1.32 -1.10
CA ARG A 3 -66.09 -1.98 -1.29
C ARG A 3 -65.05 -1.20 -0.51
N ILE A 4 -64.50 -1.82 0.50
CA ILE A 4 -63.35 -1.31 1.24
C ILE A 4 -62.07 -1.69 0.42
N MET A 5 -61.36 -0.68 -0.06
CA MET A 5 -60.08 -0.82 -0.73
C MET A 5 -58.98 -0.75 0.30
N VAL A 6 -58.35 -1.89 0.59
CA VAL A 6 -57.19 -1.95 1.49
C VAL A 6 -55.94 -1.62 0.67
N MET A 7 -55.38 -0.45 0.92
CA MET A 7 -54.08 -0.04 0.36
C MET A 7 -52.95 -0.63 1.21
N GLY A 8 -52.33 -1.68 0.70
CA GLY A 8 -51.14 -2.27 1.35
C GLY A 8 -49.94 -1.35 1.22
N LEU A 9 -49.41 -0.87 2.33
CA LEU A 9 -48.17 -0.10 2.43
C LEU A 9 -47.00 -1.06 2.29
N TRP A 10 -46.30 -1.12 1.15
CA TRP A 10 -45.05 -1.82 1.00
C TRP A 10 -43.91 -0.97 1.57
N VAL A 11 -43.43 -1.30 2.76
CA VAL A 11 -42.20 -0.74 3.29
C VAL A 11 -41.05 -1.53 2.70
N GLY A 12 -40.43 -0.97 1.67
CA GLY A 12 -39.21 -1.53 1.09
C GLY A 12 -38.05 -1.40 2.08
N LEU A 13 -37.66 -2.51 2.69
CA LEU A 13 -36.48 -2.59 3.52
C LEU A 13 -35.25 -2.60 2.58
N THR A 14 -34.60 -1.45 2.39
CA THR A 14 -33.32 -1.37 1.70
C THR A 14 -32.24 -1.92 2.62
N LEU A 15 -31.80 -3.16 2.39
CA LEU A 15 -30.60 -3.71 2.99
C LEU A 15 -29.40 -2.94 2.45
N THR A 16 -28.92 -1.94 3.19
CA THR A 16 -27.61 -1.33 2.96
C THR A 16 -26.58 -2.38 3.33
N SER A 17 -25.96 -2.99 2.33
CA SER A 17 -24.78 -3.84 2.53
C SER A 17 -23.69 -2.98 3.19
N LEU A 18 -23.36 -3.27 4.45
CA LEU A 18 -22.23 -2.65 5.11
C LEU A 18 -20.96 -3.18 4.42
N ALA A 19 -20.22 -2.29 3.80
CA ALA A 19 -18.92 -2.63 3.24
C ALA A 19 -17.99 -3.08 4.39
N VAL A 20 -17.48 -4.31 4.29
CA VAL A 20 -16.58 -4.88 5.30
C VAL A 20 -15.15 -4.54 4.91
N GLU A 21 -14.46 -3.85 5.81
CA GLU A 21 -13.03 -3.56 5.64
C GLU A 21 -12.23 -4.86 5.64
N LYS A 22 -11.35 -5.01 4.63
CA LYS A 22 -10.46 -6.17 4.48
C LYS A 22 -9.01 -5.77 4.73
N LEU A 23 -8.35 -6.47 5.63
CA LEU A 23 -6.93 -6.32 5.92
C LEU A 23 -6.17 -7.50 5.32
N SER A 24 -5.03 -7.23 4.70
CA SER A 24 -4.12 -8.24 4.20
C SER A 24 -2.67 -7.79 4.34
N SER A 25 -1.76 -8.74 4.32
CA SER A 25 -0.32 -8.49 4.31
C SER A 25 0.38 -9.47 3.39
N GLY A 26 1.54 -9.07 2.89
CA GLY A 26 2.39 -9.88 2.02
C GLY A 26 3.85 -9.48 2.17
N LEU A 27 4.67 -10.00 1.26
CA LEU A 27 6.10 -9.70 1.19
C LEU A 27 6.43 -9.19 -0.21
N LEU A 28 7.07 -8.03 -0.28
CA LEU A 28 7.74 -7.54 -1.49
C LEU A 28 9.13 -8.17 -1.61
N ALA A 29 9.64 -8.30 -2.82
CA ALA A 29 10.96 -8.88 -3.13
C ALA A 29 11.21 -10.22 -2.43
N LYS A 30 10.14 -11.06 -2.32
CA LYS A 30 10.14 -12.32 -1.60
C LYS A 30 11.29 -13.25 -2.02
N GLY A 31 11.95 -13.86 -1.05
CA GLY A 31 13.07 -14.77 -1.26
C GLY A 31 14.40 -14.10 -1.59
N THR A 32 14.47 -12.78 -1.52
CA THR A 32 15.71 -12.01 -1.69
C THR A 32 16.17 -11.40 -0.38
N LYS A 33 17.40 -10.87 -0.32
CA LYS A 33 17.88 -10.09 0.84
C LYS A 33 17.06 -8.81 1.09
N TRP A 34 16.28 -8.38 0.09
CA TRP A 34 15.44 -7.17 0.13
C TRP A 34 13.99 -7.43 0.54
N GLU A 35 13.69 -8.64 0.97
CA GLU A 35 12.35 -9.00 1.41
C GLU A 35 11.86 -8.04 2.50
N THR A 36 10.67 -7.44 2.29
CA THR A 36 10.07 -6.49 3.22
C THR A 36 8.55 -6.63 3.27
N PRO A 37 7.92 -6.47 4.44
CA PRO A 37 6.47 -6.60 4.55
C PRO A 37 5.74 -5.45 3.87
N VAL A 38 4.63 -5.79 3.20
CA VAL A 38 3.64 -4.88 2.67
C VAL A 38 2.29 -5.14 3.34
N PHE A 39 1.59 -4.07 3.69
CA PHE A 39 0.28 -4.12 4.33
C PHE A 39 -0.75 -3.43 3.45
N GLN A 40 -1.94 -4.01 3.36
CA GLN A 40 -3.04 -3.45 2.59
C GLN A 40 -4.29 -3.40 3.45
N ARG A 41 -5.00 -2.30 3.32
CA ARG A 41 -6.33 -2.06 3.88
C ARG A 41 -7.26 -1.70 2.72
N ASP A 42 -8.33 -2.45 2.55
CA ASP A 42 -9.38 -2.19 1.57
C ASP A 42 -10.68 -1.86 2.32
N SER A 43 -11.24 -0.71 2.06
CA SER A 43 -12.48 -0.28 2.74
C SER A 43 -13.74 -1.02 2.29
N GLY A 44 -13.67 -1.79 1.19
CA GLY A 44 -14.85 -2.35 0.52
C GLY A 44 -15.71 -1.31 -0.22
N VAL A 45 -15.35 -0.04 -0.19
CA VAL A 45 -16.02 1.06 -0.90
C VAL A 45 -15.11 1.57 -2.01
N ALA A 46 -15.64 1.75 -3.21
CA ALA A 46 -14.88 2.25 -4.36
C ALA A 46 -14.23 3.60 -4.05
N GLY A 47 -12.97 3.76 -4.46
CA GLY A 47 -12.19 4.96 -4.22
C GLY A 47 -10.74 4.82 -4.69
N PRO A 48 -9.89 5.83 -4.44
CA PRO A 48 -8.51 5.80 -4.86
C PRO A 48 -7.70 4.73 -4.12
N THR A 49 -6.62 4.26 -4.76
CA THR A 49 -5.55 3.52 -4.09
C THR A 49 -4.45 4.48 -3.72
N VAL A 50 -4.06 4.50 -2.44
CA VAL A 50 -2.94 5.28 -1.92
C VAL A 50 -1.82 4.32 -1.55
N PHE A 51 -0.62 4.54 -2.11
CA PHE A 51 0.57 3.76 -1.81
C PHE A 51 1.57 4.61 -1.02
N ILE A 52 2.00 4.12 0.14
CA ILE A 52 2.91 4.82 1.04
C ILE A 52 4.14 3.95 1.31
N THR A 53 5.31 4.54 1.15
CA THR A 53 6.58 3.92 1.52
C THR A 53 7.25 4.68 2.66
N GLY A 54 7.83 3.96 3.61
CA GLY A 54 8.66 4.51 4.66
C GLY A 54 10.05 3.88 4.66
N GLY A 55 11.07 4.61 5.13
CA GLY A 55 12.41 4.08 5.25
C GLY A 55 13.09 3.77 3.92
N VAL A 56 12.92 4.61 2.91
CA VAL A 56 13.63 4.53 1.62
C VAL A 56 15.13 4.72 1.83
N HIS A 57 15.51 5.64 2.69
CA HIS A 57 16.87 5.79 3.19
C HIS A 57 16.96 5.30 4.64
N GLY A 58 17.90 4.41 4.93
CA GLY A 58 17.98 3.77 6.24
C GLY A 58 18.42 4.69 7.39
N ASN A 59 19.12 5.77 7.09
CA ASN A 59 19.48 6.80 8.09
C ASN A 59 18.35 7.83 8.31
N GLU A 60 17.15 7.63 7.74
CA GLU A 60 15.98 8.48 7.90
C GLU A 60 14.81 7.69 8.55
N PRO A 61 14.94 7.21 9.81
CA PRO A 61 13.97 6.28 10.40
C PRO A 61 12.61 6.91 10.72
N ALA A 62 12.49 8.24 10.69
CA ALA A 62 11.23 8.94 10.97
C ALA A 62 10.13 8.55 9.98
N GLY A 63 10.46 8.44 8.68
CA GLY A 63 9.52 8.00 7.64
C GLY A 63 9.03 6.57 7.86
N ALA A 64 9.91 5.66 8.28
CA ALA A 64 9.53 4.29 8.61
C ALA A 64 8.56 4.24 9.81
N ARG A 65 8.84 5.02 10.87
CA ARG A 65 7.94 5.12 12.05
C ARG A 65 6.58 5.71 11.69
N ALA A 66 6.54 6.74 10.86
CA ALA A 66 5.30 7.34 10.40
C ALA A 66 4.47 6.34 9.57
N ALA A 67 5.08 5.66 8.61
CA ALA A 67 4.42 4.65 7.79
C ALA A 67 3.90 3.47 8.62
N GLU A 68 4.65 3.04 9.66
CA GLU A 68 4.21 2.00 10.59
C GLU A 68 2.94 2.41 11.36
N GLN A 69 2.77 3.67 11.70
CA GLN A 69 1.54 4.18 12.32
C GLN A 69 0.41 4.30 11.30
N ILE A 70 0.69 4.84 10.11
CA ILE A 70 -0.31 5.07 9.06
C ILE A 70 -0.96 3.78 8.59
N ARG A 71 -0.26 2.65 8.55
CA ARG A 71 -0.84 1.36 8.13
C ARG A 71 -2.02 0.90 9.00
N HIS A 72 -2.17 1.47 10.18
CA HIS A 72 -3.29 1.18 11.10
C HIS A 72 -4.45 2.18 10.99
N TRP A 73 -4.30 3.25 10.21
CA TRP A 73 -5.35 4.25 10.11
C TRP A 73 -6.57 3.70 9.36
N PRO A 74 -7.79 3.93 9.88
CA PRO A 74 -9.00 3.54 9.17
C PRO A 74 -9.17 4.38 7.91
N ILE A 75 -9.72 3.77 6.86
CA ILE A 75 -10.03 4.44 5.61
C ILE A 75 -11.52 4.34 5.30
N LYS A 76 -12.11 5.43 4.78
CA LYS A 76 -13.53 5.48 4.45
C LYS A 76 -13.86 4.89 3.09
N LYS A 77 -12.93 4.96 2.12
CA LYS A 77 -13.10 4.47 0.75
C LYS A 77 -11.75 4.17 0.10
N GLY A 78 -11.77 3.32 -0.91
CA GLY A 78 -10.58 2.94 -1.67
C GLY A 78 -9.66 2.00 -0.89
N ARG A 79 -8.37 2.03 -1.20
CA ARG A 79 -7.33 1.17 -0.63
C ARG A 79 -6.14 1.98 -0.13
N LEU A 80 -5.58 1.54 0.98
CA LEU A 80 -4.31 2.02 1.52
C LEU A 80 -3.31 0.86 1.50
N ILE A 81 -2.19 1.06 0.83
CA ILE A 81 -1.08 0.12 0.75
C ILE A 81 0.13 0.77 1.39
N VAL A 82 0.76 0.09 2.34
CA VAL A 82 1.89 0.64 3.09
C VAL A 82 3.05 -0.34 3.15
N VAL A 83 4.24 0.12 2.79
CA VAL A 83 5.53 -0.56 2.98
C VAL A 83 6.35 0.24 3.99
N PRO A 84 6.28 -0.06 5.28
CA PRO A 84 6.83 0.82 6.32
C PRO A 84 8.36 0.86 6.34
N ARG A 85 9.02 -0.21 5.91
CA ARG A 85 10.46 -0.41 6.06
C ARG A 85 11.07 -0.87 4.72
N VAL A 86 10.95 -0.04 3.69
CA VAL A 86 11.37 -0.42 2.34
C VAL A 86 12.83 -0.86 2.29
N ASN A 87 13.76 -0.04 2.76
CA ASN A 87 15.17 -0.40 2.90
C ASN A 87 15.45 -0.93 4.32
N ASN A 88 14.94 -2.12 4.60
CA ASN A 88 15.03 -2.71 5.94
C ASN A 88 16.48 -2.90 6.39
N LEU A 89 17.38 -3.35 5.52
CA LEU A 89 18.80 -3.52 5.84
C LEU A 89 19.48 -2.17 6.14
N GLY A 90 19.21 -1.16 5.31
CA GLY A 90 19.74 0.18 5.55
C GLY A 90 19.24 0.80 6.88
N LEU A 91 17.98 0.51 7.26
CA LEU A 91 17.44 0.93 8.56
C LEU A 91 18.13 0.22 9.73
N LEU A 92 18.50 -1.06 9.59
CA LEU A 92 19.25 -1.81 10.60
C LEU A 92 20.68 -1.28 10.76
N ASP A 93 21.33 -0.98 9.63
CA ASP A 93 22.72 -0.52 9.60
C ASP A 93 22.87 1.00 9.76
N ASN A 94 21.74 1.72 9.89
CA ASN A 94 21.69 3.19 9.92
C ASN A 94 22.44 3.83 8.74
N THR A 95 22.31 3.25 7.54
CA THR A 95 22.93 3.75 6.30
C THR A 95 21.89 4.31 5.36
N ARG A 96 22.26 5.37 4.61
CA ARG A 96 21.38 5.97 3.62
C ARG A 96 21.01 5.00 2.51
N PHE A 97 22.00 4.28 2.03
CA PHE A 97 21.91 3.46 0.81
C PHE A 97 21.51 2.01 1.09
N LEU A 98 21.24 1.28 0.01
CA LEU A 98 21.05 -0.17 0.04
C LEU A 98 22.41 -0.84 0.31
N PRO A 99 22.59 -1.55 1.45
CA PRO A 99 23.86 -2.16 1.79
C PRO A 99 24.32 -3.21 0.78
N GLY A 100 25.58 -3.14 0.37
CA GLY A 100 26.19 -4.10 -0.56
C GLY A 100 25.76 -3.94 -2.02
N GLU A 101 25.01 -2.90 -2.38
CA GLU A 101 24.73 -2.59 -3.77
C GLU A 101 25.84 -1.72 -4.40
N PRO A 102 26.11 -1.90 -5.70
CA PRO A 102 27.08 -1.07 -6.41
C PRO A 102 26.61 0.40 -6.49
N PRO A 103 27.54 1.35 -6.75
CA PRO A 103 27.22 2.80 -6.73
C PRO A 103 26.00 3.19 -7.56
N GLN A 104 25.72 2.49 -8.66
CA GLN A 104 24.61 2.77 -9.58
C GLN A 104 23.26 2.33 -8.99
N LEU A 105 23.23 1.26 -8.15
CA LEU A 105 22.03 0.65 -7.59
C LEU A 105 21.89 0.85 -6.09
N ARG A 106 22.78 1.60 -5.43
CA ARG A 106 22.72 1.77 -3.98
C ARG A 106 21.67 2.78 -3.49
N ASP A 107 21.33 3.79 -4.30
CA ASP A 107 20.31 4.78 -3.94
C ASP A 107 18.95 4.38 -4.51
N LEU A 108 18.12 3.76 -3.71
CA LEU A 108 16.78 3.30 -4.11
C LEU A 108 15.96 4.42 -4.76
N ASN A 109 16.09 5.67 -4.27
CA ASN A 109 15.35 6.82 -4.80
C ASN A 109 15.85 7.28 -6.19
N ARG A 110 16.83 6.63 -6.78
CA ARG A 110 17.33 6.88 -8.14
C ARG A 110 17.00 5.76 -9.12
N GLN A 111 16.39 4.67 -8.65
CA GLN A 111 16.14 3.47 -9.44
C GLN A 111 14.77 3.48 -10.13
N PHE A 112 13.91 4.44 -9.84
CA PHE A 112 12.59 4.56 -10.45
C PHE A 112 12.64 5.30 -11.79
N PRO A 113 11.76 4.95 -12.75
CA PRO A 113 11.69 5.60 -14.06
C PRO A 113 11.47 7.12 -13.95
N LYS A 114 12.21 7.87 -14.78
CA LYS A 114 12.11 9.34 -14.85
C LYS A 114 11.18 9.82 -15.97
N THR A 115 10.72 8.90 -16.82
CA THR A 115 9.90 9.21 -18.01
C THR A 115 8.65 8.35 -18.03
N LYS A 116 7.61 8.80 -18.78
CA LYS A 116 6.35 8.06 -18.95
C LYS A 116 6.37 6.95 -20.00
N ALA A 117 7.46 6.80 -20.79
CA ALA A 117 7.62 5.71 -21.77
C ALA A 117 7.93 4.40 -21.03
N PRO A 118 7.74 3.20 -21.64
CA PRO A 118 7.86 1.94 -20.92
C PRO A 118 9.23 1.84 -20.25
N ALA A 119 9.26 2.35 -19.04
CA ALA A 119 10.46 2.49 -18.25
C ALA A 119 10.35 1.49 -17.10
N VAL A 120 11.36 0.65 -16.96
CA VAL A 120 11.47 -0.36 -15.92
C VAL A 120 12.30 0.24 -14.80
N ALA A 121 11.89 0.01 -13.54
CA ALA A 121 12.73 0.33 -12.40
C ALA A 121 13.98 -0.55 -12.40
N GLU A 122 15.09 -0.02 -11.89
CA GLU A 122 16.35 -0.74 -11.81
C GLU A 122 16.53 -1.34 -10.40
N GLY A 123 17.13 -2.54 -10.33
CA GLY A 123 17.37 -3.22 -9.05
C GLY A 123 16.14 -3.94 -8.48
N VAL A 124 16.42 -5.02 -7.74
CA VAL A 124 15.41 -5.98 -7.27
C VAL A 124 14.29 -5.33 -6.43
N LEU A 125 14.67 -4.47 -5.48
CA LEU A 125 13.71 -3.84 -4.58
C LEU A 125 12.86 -2.79 -5.29
N ALA A 126 13.47 -1.96 -6.15
CA ALA A 126 12.75 -0.96 -6.93
C ALA A 126 11.79 -1.61 -7.94
N MET A 127 12.20 -2.69 -8.59
CA MET A 127 11.34 -3.47 -9.49
C MET A 127 10.13 -4.02 -8.75
N ALA A 128 10.32 -4.66 -7.60
CA ALA A 128 9.23 -5.20 -6.79
C ALA A 128 8.23 -4.11 -6.33
N LEU A 129 8.73 -2.93 -5.97
CA LEU A 129 7.87 -1.78 -5.65
C LEU A 129 7.11 -1.27 -6.87
N TRP A 130 7.80 -1.16 -8.01
CA TRP A 130 7.23 -0.64 -9.26
C TRP A 130 6.11 -1.52 -9.79
N GLU A 131 6.30 -2.84 -9.81
CA GLU A 131 5.29 -3.82 -10.20
C GLU A 131 4.06 -3.80 -9.27
N TYR A 132 4.27 -3.50 -7.99
CA TYR A 132 3.17 -3.43 -7.02
C TYR A 132 2.33 -2.15 -7.14
N ILE A 133 2.91 -1.08 -7.67
CA ILE A 133 2.24 0.21 -7.89
C ILE A 133 1.47 0.21 -9.22
N GLY A 134 2.01 -0.44 -10.24
CA GLY A 134 1.57 -0.44 -11.64
C GLY A 134 0.34 -1.20 -11.92
#